data_422ac57cf718a9305284080d0e786f74
#
_entry.id   422ac57cf718a9305284080d0e786f74
#
_cell.length_a   1.000
_cell.length_b   1.000
_cell.length_c   1.000
_cell.angle_alpha   90.00
_cell.angle_beta   90.00
_cell.angle_gamma   90.00
#
_symmetry.space_group_name_H-M   'P 1'
#
loop_
_entity.id
_entity.type
_entity.pdbx_description
1 polymer ?
#
loop_
_entity_poly.entity_id
_entity_poly.type
_entity_poly.pdbx_seq_one_letter_code
_entity_poly.pdbx_strand_id
1 'polypeptide(L)'
;MIMKRFLLLCLLFVPCLAAQAETYRVEDIPNVQRADRTRYVSNPDGILSDEAVAHIDRLCAALRERAVAQVAVVAVDDIAGGDVFDFAIDLFSAWGVGQARNDNGLGILLVKDRREIRFVTGGGLEGVLPDAICKRIQLKYMLPAFRQGDYSLGMVQG
;
A
#
# COMPACT_ATOMS: atom_id res chain seq x y z
N MET A 1 -48.84 -37.83 -34.72
CA MET A 1 -48.84 -36.97 -33.48
C MET A 1 -47.42 -36.54 -33.20
N ILE A 2 -47.15 -35.29 -33.46
CA ILE A 2 -45.80 -34.75 -33.31
C ILE A 2 -45.79 -34.01 -31.98
N MET A 3 -45.16 -34.60 -30.97
CA MET A 3 -44.96 -33.96 -29.67
C MET A 3 -43.65 -33.14 -29.70
N LYS A 4 -43.78 -31.82 -29.84
CA LYS A 4 -42.69 -30.88 -29.84
C LYS A 4 -42.08 -30.83 -28.43
N ARG A 5 -40.87 -31.36 -28.26
CA ARG A 5 -40.03 -31.14 -27.09
C ARG A 5 -39.46 -29.72 -27.16
N PHE A 6 -40.02 -28.82 -26.39
CA PHE A 6 -39.42 -27.50 -26.11
C PHE A 6 -38.27 -27.71 -25.12
N LEU A 7 -37.04 -27.69 -25.65
CA LEU A 7 -35.83 -27.64 -24.84
C LEU A 7 -35.64 -26.20 -24.40
N LEU A 8 -36.05 -25.91 -23.17
CA LEU A 8 -35.83 -24.59 -22.54
C LEU A 8 -34.35 -24.46 -22.15
N LEU A 9 -33.56 -23.86 -23.01
CA LEU A 9 -32.16 -23.51 -22.75
C LEU A 9 -32.14 -22.32 -21.80
N CYS A 10 -32.15 -22.58 -20.50
CA CYS A 10 -31.85 -21.54 -19.49
C CYS A 10 -30.39 -21.15 -19.61
N LEU A 11 -30.13 -20.07 -20.37
CA LEU A 11 -28.84 -19.38 -20.40
C LEU A 11 -28.63 -18.73 -19.02
N LEU A 12 -27.89 -19.41 -18.16
CA LEU A 12 -27.39 -18.83 -16.90
C LEU A 12 -26.46 -17.66 -17.25
N PHE A 13 -27.03 -16.47 -17.33
CA PHE A 13 -26.30 -15.23 -17.38
C PHE A 13 -25.69 -15.01 -15.98
N VAL A 14 -24.48 -15.51 -15.78
CA VAL A 14 -23.68 -15.17 -14.60
C VAL A 14 -23.19 -13.73 -14.84
N PRO A 15 -23.68 -12.73 -14.10
CA PRO A 15 -23.09 -11.42 -14.17
C PRO A 15 -21.66 -11.54 -13.67
N CYS A 16 -20.71 -11.37 -14.56
CA CYS A 16 -19.32 -11.13 -14.18
C CYS A 16 -19.33 -9.79 -13.44
N LEU A 17 -19.38 -9.82 -12.10
CA LEU A 17 -19.06 -8.66 -11.29
C LEU A 17 -17.60 -8.35 -11.59
N ALA A 18 -17.38 -7.43 -12.51
CA ALA A 18 -16.09 -6.77 -12.62
C ALA A 18 -15.88 -6.08 -11.26
N ALA A 19 -15.00 -6.62 -10.44
CA ALA A 19 -14.51 -5.93 -9.25
C ALA A 19 -13.87 -4.63 -9.78
N GLN A 20 -14.57 -3.51 -9.62
CA GLN A 20 -13.99 -2.21 -9.91
C GLN A 20 -12.96 -1.98 -8.82
N ALA A 21 -11.72 -1.72 -9.22
CA ALA A 21 -10.69 -1.29 -8.30
C ALA A 21 -11.21 -0.04 -7.55
N GLU A 22 -11.16 -0.09 -6.24
CA GLU A 22 -11.56 1.08 -5.44
C GLU A 22 -10.53 2.18 -5.63
N THR A 23 -11.01 3.38 -5.91
CA THR A 23 -10.17 4.58 -6.03
C THR A 23 -10.27 5.37 -4.74
N TYR A 24 -9.19 5.42 -3.97
CA TYR A 24 -9.17 6.02 -2.65
C TYR A 24 -8.86 7.51 -2.69
N ARG A 25 -9.61 8.29 -1.90
CA ARG A 25 -9.17 9.62 -1.45
C ARG A 25 -8.38 9.48 -0.15
N VAL A 26 -7.67 10.52 0.25
CA VAL A 26 -6.86 10.52 1.48
C VAL A 26 -7.66 10.10 2.71
N GLU A 27 -8.88 10.62 2.84
CA GLU A 27 -9.77 10.32 3.96
C GLU A 27 -10.37 8.91 3.97
N ASP A 28 -10.36 8.23 2.81
CA ASP A 28 -10.95 6.89 2.66
C ASP A 28 -9.97 5.78 3.04
N ILE A 29 -8.66 6.07 3.07
CA ILE A 29 -7.64 5.07 3.43
C ILE A 29 -7.64 4.84 4.94
N PRO A 30 -7.84 3.58 5.40
CA PRO A 30 -7.87 3.29 6.83
C PRO A 30 -6.50 3.50 7.49
N ASN A 31 -6.43 4.41 8.46
CA ASN A 31 -5.25 4.53 9.31
C ASN A 31 -5.30 3.47 10.42
N VAL A 32 -4.66 2.34 10.16
CA VAL A 32 -4.68 1.17 11.06
C VAL A 32 -4.07 1.46 12.42
N GLN A 33 -3.12 2.38 12.53
CA GLN A 33 -2.46 2.74 13.79
C GLN A 33 -3.39 3.46 14.77
N ARG A 34 -4.49 4.05 14.29
CA ARG A 34 -5.50 4.66 15.19
C ARG A 34 -6.29 3.62 15.95
N ALA A 35 -6.54 2.47 15.32
CA ALA A 35 -7.27 1.36 15.94
C ALA A 35 -6.34 0.44 16.73
N ASP A 36 -5.16 0.18 16.20
CA ASP A 36 -4.17 -0.71 16.81
C ASP A 36 -2.74 -0.16 16.57
N ARG A 37 -2.10 0.30 17.63
CA ARG A 37 -0.76 0.90 17.57
C ARG A 37 0.37 -0.07 17.22
N THR A 38 0.09 -1.35 17.15
CA THR A 38 1.04 -2.38 16.73
C THR A 38 0.99 -2.67 15.24
N ARG A 39 0.03 -2.05 14.53
CA ARG A 39 -0.15 -2.19 13.09
C ARG A 39 0.36 -0.96 12.36
N TYR A 40 1.10 -1.18 11.30
CA TYR A 40 1.75 -0.13 10.51
C TYR A 40 1.35 -0.18 9.03
N VAL A 41 0.79 -1.32 8.58
CA VAL A 41 0.44 -1.57 7.18
C VAL A 41 -1.06 -1.47 6.96
N SER A 42 -1.49 -0.48 6.16
CA SER A 42 -2.83 -0.38 5.61
C SER A 42 -2.88 -1.05 4.25
N ASN A 43 -3.63 -2.15 4.13
CA ASN A 43 -3.71 -3.02 2.95
C ASN A 43 -5.18 -3.38 2.67
N PRO A 44 -6.05 -2.37 2.41
CA PRO A 44 -7.49 -2.61 2.29
C PRO A 44 -7.85 -3.51 1.11
N ASP A 45 -7.10 -3.46 0.02
CA ASP A 45 -7.34 -4.24 -1.20
C ASP A 45 -6.69 -5.63 -1.17
N GLY A 46 -6.02 -6.00 -0.07
CA GLY A 46 -5.39 -7.31 0.05
C GLY A 46 -4.24 -7.57 -0.93
N ILE A 47 -3.53 -6.51 -1.34
CA ILE A 47 -2.40 -6.60 -2.29
C ILE A 47 -1.25 -7.41 -1.69
N LEU A 48 -1.01 -7.20 -0.40
CA LEU A 48 0.04 -7.89 0.36
C LEU A 48 -0.55 -9.07 1.11
N SER A 49 0.20 -10.17 1.18
CA SER A 49 -0.18 -11.32 1.99
C SER A 49 -0.16 -10.99 3.48
N ASP A 50 -0.94 -11.71 4.28
CA ASP A 50 -0.97 -11.54 5.74
C ASP A 50 0.41 -11.76 6.38
N GLU A 51 1.20 -12.69 5.83
CA GLU A 51 2.56 -12.95 6.28
C GLU A 51 3.49 -11.76 6.01
N ALA A 52 3.38 -11.14 4.83
CA ALA A 52 4.15 -9.96 4.48
C ALA A 52 3.75 -8.77 5.38
N VAL A 53 2.47 -8.55 5.59
CA VAL A 53 1.96 -7.51 6.49
C VAL A 53 2.50 -7.71 7.90
N ALA A 54 2.40 -8.92 8.46
CA ALA A 54 2.91 -9.22 9.80
C ALA A 54 4.43 -9.06 9.90
N HIS A 55 5.17 -9.37 8.83
CA HIS A 55 6.61 -9.17 8.79
C HIS A 55 6.99 -7.69 8.81
N ILE A 56 6.34 -6.89 7.97
CA ILE A 56 6.55 -5.44 7.88
C ILE A 56 6.15 -4.76 9.20
N ASP A 57 5.02 -5.15 9.80
CA ASP A 57 4.59 -4.63 11.10
C ASP A 57 5.66 -4.83 12.19
N ARG A 58 6.31 -6.02 12.23
CA ARG A 58 7.41 -6.28 13.18
C ARG A 58 8.63 -5.41 12.93
N LEU A 59 9.02 -5.18 11.67
CA LEU A 59 10.13 -4.30 11.33
C LEU A 59 9.84 -2.85 11.73
N CYS A 60 8.65 -2.36 11.44
CA CYS A 60 8.22 -1.02 11.81
C CYS A 60 8.16 -0.84 13.34
N ALA A 61 7.67 -1.83 14.07
CA ALA A 61 7.66 -1.84 15.53
C ALA A 61 9.08 -1.72 16.09
N ALA A 62 10.03 -2.48 15.56
CA ALA A 62 11.43 -2.43 15.98
C ALA A 62 12.07 -1.05 15.74
N LEU A 63 11.76 -0.39 14.62
CA LEU A 63 12.23 0.97 14.35
C LEU A 63 11.65 1.98 15.33
N ARG A 64 10.38 1.85 15.67
CA ARG A 64 9.70 2.69 16.64
C ARG A 64 10.27 2.51 18.05
N GLU A 65 10.44 1.27 18.50
CA GLU A 65 11.00 0.94 19.83
C GLU A 65 12.41 1.51 20.02
N ARG A 66 13.21 1.53 18.95
CA ARG A 66 14.54 2.13 18.95
C ARG A 66 14.54 3.64 18.74
N ALA A 67 13.37 4.26 18.64
CA ALA A 67 13.20 5.67 18.33
C ALA A 67 13.90 6.14 17.04
N VAL A 68 14.09 5.23 16.07
CA VAL A 68 14.75 5.54 14.79
C VAL A 68 13.78 6.21 13.85
N ALA A 69 12.62 5.59 13.59
CA ALA A 69 11.62 6.11 12.68
C ALA A 69 10.19 5.76 13.11
N GLN A 70 9.26 6.65 12.74
CA GLN A 70 7.82 6.37 12.76
C GLN A 70 7.40 6.03 11.34
N VAL A 71 7.00 4.78 11.12
CA VAL A 71 6.69 4.27 9.77
C VAL A 71 5.18 4.12 9.60
N ALA A 72 4.69 4.47 8.41
CA ALA A 72 3.37 4.10 7.92
C ALA A 72 3.49 3.54 6.52
N VAL A 73 2.87 2.39 6.27
CA VAL A 73 2.89 1.70 4.98
C VAL A 73 1.47 1.57 4.45
N VAL A 74 1.28 1.90 3.19
CA VAL A 74 -0.01 1.82 2.51
C VAL A 74 0.16 1.10 1.19
N ALA A 75 -0.69 0.11 0.92
CA ALA A 75 -0.79 -0.57 -0.36
C ALA A 75 -2.26 -0.56 -0.82
N VAL A 76 -2.52 0.10 -1.94
CA VAL A 76 -3.86 0.26 -2.53
C VAL A 76 -3.84 -0.01 -4.03
N ASP A 77 -4.98 -0.38 -4.60
CA ASP A 77 -5.11 -0.58 -6.05
C ASP A 77 -4.95 0.74 -6.79
N ASP A 78 -5.76 1.75 -6.47
CA ASP A 78 -5.65 3.06 -7.11
C ASP A 78 -6.03 4.20 -6.15
N ILE A 79 -5.70 5.43 -6.52
CA ILE A 79 -5.94 6.66 -5.75
C ILE A 79 -6.66 7.70 -6.59
N ALA A 80 -7.43 8.55 -5.94
CA ALA A 80 -8.04 9.72 -6.58
C ALA A 80 -6.96 10.78 -6.86
N GLY A 81 -7.11 11.46 -8.01
CA GLY A 81 -6.17 12.50 -8.43
C GLY A 81 -5.04 12.03 -9.32
N GLY A 82 -4.14 12.95 -9.66
CA GLY A 82 -3.13 12.76 -10.72
C GLY A 82 -1.78 12.24 -10.23
N ASP A 83 -1.20 12.91 -9.25
CA ASP A 83 0.17 12.63 -8.82
C ASP A 83 0.22 11.79 -7.55
N VAL A 84 0.97 10.67 -7.60
CA VAL A 84 1.10 9.74 -6.47
C VAL A 84 1.96 10.31 -5.37
N PHE A 85 2.93 11.15 -5.69
CA PHE A 85 3.80 11.77 -4.70
C PHE A 85 3.06 12.83 -3.88
N ASP A 86 2.31 13.72 -4.56
CA ASP A 86 1.47 14.73 -3.89
C ASP A 86 0.44 14.05 -2.97
N PHE A 87 -0.22 13.00 -3.47
CA PHE A 87 -1.13 12.22 -2.67
C PHE A 87 -0.48 11.59 -1.43
N ALA A 88 0.74 11.05 -1.58
CA ALA A 88 1.48 10.48 -0.46
C ALA A 88 1.82 11.52 0.61
N ILE A 89 2.23 12.73 0.18
CA ILE A 89 2.50 13.85 1.10
C ILE A 89 1.22 14.20 1.88
N ASP A 90 0.11 14.38 1.19
CA ASP A 90 -1.17 14.74 1.82
C ASP A 90 -1.63 13.65 2.79
N LEU A 91 -1.53 12.38 2.40
CA LEU A 91 -1.92 11.24 3.21
C LEU A 91 -1.12 11.15 4.52
N PHE A 92 0.21 11.15 4.41
CA PHE A 92 1.06 10.98 5.58
C PHE A 92 1.11 12.22 6.47
N SER A 93 0.89 13.41 5.89
CA SER A 93 0.69 14.64 6.65
C SER A 93 -0.63 14.60 7.44
N ALA A 94 -1.73 14.16 6.83
CA ALA A 94 -3.02 14.00 7.49
C ALA A 94 -2.98 12.96 8.61
N TRP A 95 -2.13 11.94 8.48
CA TRP A 95 -1.92 10.92 9.51
C TRP A 95 -0.95 11.37 10.61
N GLY A 96 -0.19 12.43 10.39
CA GLY A 96 0.78 12.94 11.34
C GLY A 96 2.00 12.04 11.49
N VAL A 97 2.42 11.40 10.42
CA VAL A 97 3.60 10.52 10.41
C VAL A 97 4.86 11.35 10.65
N GLY A 98 5.60 11.04 11.72
CA GLY A 98 6.84 11.76 12.05
C GLY A 98 6.68 13.08 12.76
N GLN A 99 5.53 13.39 13.34
CA GLN A 99 5.29 14.64 14.09
C GLN A 99 5.99 14.72 15.46
N ALA A 100 6.77 13.72 15.81
CA ALA A 100 7.58 13.81 17.01
C ALA A 100 8.66 14.91 16.86
N ARG A 101 9.28 15.31 17.96
CA ARG A 101 10.32 16.36 18.02
C ARG A 101 11.46 16.20 16.99
N ASN A 102 11.62 15.02 16.43
CA ASN A 102 12.73 14.66 15.55
C ASN A 102 12.34 14.61 14.07
N ASP A 103 11.06 14.84 13.71
CA ASP A 103 10.57 14.73 12.32
C ASP A 103 11.06 13.45 11.60
N ASN A 104 11.01 12.33 12.30
CA ASN A 104 11.56 11.04 11.86
C ASN A 104 10.51 10.13 11.21
N GLY A 105 9.58 10.72 10.47
CA GLY A 105 8.53 10.00 9.76
C GLY A 105 9.02 9.35 8.48
N LEU A 106 8.49 8.15 8.19
CA LEU A 106 8.65 7.47 6.92
C LEU A 106 7.28 6.97 6.46
N GLY A 107 6.76 7.55 5.40
CA GLY A 107 5.59 7.06 4.69
C GLY A 107 5.99 6.26 3.45
N ILE A 108 5.41 5.08 3.25
CA ILE A 108 5.60 4.26 2.05
C ILE A 108 4.23 4.00 1.43
N LEU A 109 4.01 4.47 0.21
CA LEU A 109 2.77 4.29 -0.54
C LEU A 109 3.03 3.49 -1.81
N LEU A 110 2.37 2.33 -1.93
CA LEU A 110 2.27 1.53 -3.15
C LEU A 110 0.90 1.75 -3.79
N VAL A 111 0.87 2.19 -5.04
CA VAL A 111 -0.33 2.26 -5.88
C VAL A 111 -0.17 1.27 -7.04
N LYS A 112 -0.81 0.11 -6.90
CA LYS A 112 -0.56 -1.06 -7.74
C LYS A 112 -0.93 -0.81 -9.20
N ASP A 113 -2.09 -0.25 -9.49
CA ASP A 113 -2.58 -0.07 -10.85
C ASP A 113 -1.78 0.99 -11.62
N ARG A 114 -1.17 1.93 -10.90
CA ARG A 114 -0.24 2.91 -11.47
C ARG A 114 1.20 2.38 -11.55
N ARG A 115 1.48 1.22 -10.93
CA ARG A 115 2.82 0.65 -10.82
C ARG A 115 3.82 1.62 -10.20
N GLU A 116 3.36 2.36 -9.21
CA GLU A 116 4.14 3.37 -8.53
C GLU A 116 4.31 3.07 -7.05
N ILE A 117 5.51 3.34 -6.55
CA ILE A 117 5.82 3.35 -5.13
C ILE A 117 6.49 4.68 -4.78
N ARG A 118 6.08 5.28 -3.66
CA ARG A 118 6.63 6.53 -3.15
C ARG A 118 7.05 6.40 -1.70
N PHE A 119 8.23 6.95 -1.41
CA PHE A 119 8.71 7.14 -0.05
C PHE A 119 8.61 8.62 0.27
N VAL A 120 8.05 8.94 1.43
CA VAL A 120 7.99 10.29 1.98
C VAL A 120 8.74 10.27 3.31
N THR A 121 9.83 11.00 3.40
CA THR A 121 10.69 11.06 4.58
C THR A 121 10.58 12.43 5.25
N GLY A 122 10.49 12.43 6.58
CA GLY A 122 10.65 13.64 7.36
C GLY A 122 12.11 14.12 7.42
N GLY A 123 12.32 15.41 7.71
CA GLY A 123 13.66 16.02 7.74
C GLY A 123 14.64 15.33 8.69
N GLY A 124 14.15 14.73 9.77
CA GLY A 124 14.97 13.95 10.70
C GLY A 124 15.57 12.66 10.13
N LEU A 125 15.06 12.18 9.00
CA LEU A 125 15.60 10.99 8.31
C LEU A 125 16.48 11.32 7.09
N GLU A 126 16.51 12.55 6.62
CA GLU A 126 17.25 12.92 5.41
C GLU A 126 18.75 12.58 5.48
N GLY A 127 19.34 12.61 6.67
CA GLY A 127 20.75 12.26 6.88
C GLY A 127 21.09 10.79 6.68
N VAL A 128 20.11 9.90 6.89
CA VAL A 128 20.31 8.44 6.80
C VAL A 128 19.50 7.81 5.66
N LEU A 129 18.40 8.44 5.27
CA LEU A 129 17.49 7.97 4.22
C LEU A 129 17.13 9.11 3.25
N PRO A 130 18.13 9.71 2.56
CA PRO A 130 17.86 10.70 1.53
C PRO A 130 17.20 10.08 0.30
N ASP A 131 16.57 10.91 -0.54
CA ASP A 131 15.84 10.47 -1.74
C ASP A 131 16.64 9.52 -2.65
N ALA A 132 17.93 9.76 -2.79
CA ALA A 132 18.79 8.89 -3.60
C ALA A 132 18.89 7.47 -3.04
N ILE A 133 18.86 7.32 -1.72
CA ILE A 133 18.86 6.00 -1.06
C ILE A 133 17.48 5.36 -1.22
N CYS A 134 16.39 6.10 -0.99
CA CYS A 134 15.02 5.63 -1.22
C CYS A 134 14.86 5.09 -2.64
N LYS A 135 15.30 5.86 -3.63
CA LYS A 135 15.24 5.45 -5.04
C LYS A 135 16.08 4.20 -5.32
N ARG A 136 17.26 4.08 -4.72
CA ARG A 136 18.10 2.89 -4.85
C ARG A 136 17.45 1.65 -4.25
N ILE A 137 16.79 1.76 -3.09
CA ILE A 137 16.03 0.69 -2.48
C ILE A 137 14.91 0.23 -3.42
N GLN A 138 14.12 1.16 -3.94
CA GLN A 138 13.05 0.85 -4.88
C GLN A 138 13.58 0.10 -6.10
N LEU A 139 14.59 0.63 -6.76
CA LEU A 139 15.13 0.05 -8.00
C LEU A 139 15.77 -1.33 -7.80
N LYS A 140 16.50 -1.51 -6.68
CA LYS A 140 17.30 -2.71 -6.44
C LYS A 140 16.49 -3.84 -5.81
N TYR A 141 15.60 -3.52 -4.87
CA TYR A 141 14.97 -4.51 -4.01
C TYR A 141 13.47 -4.68 -4.28
N MET A 142 12.77 -3.60 -4.67
CA MET A 142 11.30 -3.65 -4.78
C MET A 142 10.83 -3.91 -6.20
N LEU A 143 11.28 -3.12 -7.16
CA LEU A 143 10.81 -3.19 -8.54
C LEU A 143 11.05 -4.53 -9.24
N PRO A 144 12.14 -5.28 -9.01
CA PRO A 144 12.31 -6.59 -9.61
C PRO A 144 11.20 -7.57 -9.24
N ALA A 145 10.78 -7.59 -7.97
CA ALA A 145 9.66 -8.42 -7.51
C ALA A 145 8.32 -7.89 -8.04
N PHE A 146 8.08 -6.58 -8.04
CA PHE A 146 6.86 -5.97 -8.58
C PHE A 146 6.65 -6.29 -10.06
N ARG A 147 7.72 -6.31 -10.85
CA ARG A 147 7.64 -6.70 -12.28
C ARG A 147 7.18 -8.15 -12.50
N GLN A 148 7.39 -9.00 -11.50
CA GLN A 148 6.92 -10.39 -11.49
C GLN A 148 5.53 -10.52 -10.86
N GLY A 149 4.91 -9.40 -10.42
CA GLY A 149 3.62 -9.39 -9.75
C GLY A 149 3.70 -9.75 -8.27
N ASP A 150 4.90 -9.95 -7.71
CA ASP A 150 5.08 -10.26 -6.29
C ASP A 150 5.28 -8.99 -5.47
N TYR A 151 4.17 -8.33 -5.18
CA TYR A 151 4.15 -7.10 -4.38
C TYR A 151 4.54 -7.38 -2.92
N SER A 152 4.14 -8.53 -2.38
CA SER A 152 4.49 -8.94 -1.01
C SER A 152 6.01 -9.03 -0.83
N LEU A 153 6.67 -9.76 -1.72
CA LEU A 153 8.13 -9.91 -1.68
C LEU A 153 8.82 -8.54 -1.85
N GLY A 154 8.38 -7.75 -2.82
CA GLY A 154 8.99 -6.44 -3.07
C GLY A 154 8.86 -5.48 -1.90
N MET A 155 7.72 -5.47 -1.21
CA MET A 155 7.51 -4.63 -0.02
C MET A 155 8.33 -5.11 1.18
N VAL A 156 8.45 -6.42 1.36
CA VAL A 156 9.28 -6.99 2.45
C VAL A 156 10.77 -6.72 2.23
N GLN A 157 11.25 -6.79 0.97
CA GLN A 157 12.65 -6.54 0.64
C GLN A 157 13.06 -5.07 0.74
N GLY A 158 12.14 -4.14 0.46
CA GLY A 158 12.37 -2.70 0.56
C GLY A 158 12.39 -2.20 1.99
#